data_5937a5562f935899826540e1eb8a5dbc
#
_entry.id   5937a5562f935899826540e1eb8a5dbc
#
_cell.length_a   1.000
_cell.length_b   1.000
_cell.length_c   1.000
_cell.angle_alpha   90.00
_cell.angle_beta   90.00
_cell.angle_gamma   90.00
#
_symmetry.space_group_name_H-M   'P 1'
#
loop_
_entity.id
_entity.type
_entity.pdbx_description
1 polymer ?
#
loop_
_entity_poly.entity_id
_entity_poly.type
_entity_poly.pdbx_seq_one_letter_code
_entity_poly.pdbx_strand_id
1 'polypeptide(L)'
;MKRFAYILSFSICLTAQAQKLWTVDECMQYAVMHNHEVRLQSIGLDDYKAEKVRAIGSFLPAAEGNIGGQYNFGRAIDPETNTYTNVSTFYNSYGLSVGIPVFDGFQRYNNLRAAKANVLMGKSQLMAQKDATAQKVLETYTLSLYYKGCIEFATQKRAESEMLLRQTKVMAEVGQKGEADVAQMQATYAADDYEVTHQQGLYDNAILTLKQLMNYPINDTLEITDCKEESLEVSCAEVFDIYEHAKLFYPDIKQAEYNLQSAKYAYHSSKGALFPSISLGAGISTTYYKQLNVPLSTRFSEQFRYNAGQYLYASLSIPIFNRLNTLTNIRRQRNNVRRAEEELEYRSNELQRLIQEAVTDQENSRKETMKMTAKVESDSIASRLTIRKYEEGLASSIDVQTQTVTLLQSKAQLLQCQLTYLYKTRMLNYYKGTPLWTE
;
A
#
# COMPACT_ATOMS: atom_id res chain seq x y z
N MET A 1 2.71 71.83 19.29
CA MET A 1 1.68 70.86 18.94
C MET A 1 1.87 70.49 17.47
N LYS A 2 2.62 69.41 17.19
CA LYS A 2 2.78 68.90 15.82
C LYS A 2 2.41 67.39 15.89
N ARG A 3 1.29 67.06 15.25
CA ARG A 3 0.79 65.68 15.11
C ARG A 3 1.61 65.00 14.01
N PHE A 4 2.39 63.99 14.36
CA PHE A 4 3.01 63.06 13.40
C PHE A 4 2.02 61.96 13.08
N ALA A 5 1.54 61.96 11.83
CA ALA A 5 0.77 60.84 11.26
C ALA A 5 1.76 59.80 10.73
N TYR A 6 1.82 58.63 11.36
CA TYR A 6 2.51 57.46 10.81
C TYR A 6 1.58 56.74 9.83
N ILE A 7 1.87 56.87 8.54
CA ILE A 7 1.29 56.06 7.47
C ILE A 7 2.01 54.69 7.51
N LEU A 8 1.34 53.70 8.05
CA LEU A 8 1.81 52.31 8.04
C LEU A 8 1.53 51.73 6.65
N SER A 9 2.53 51.74 5.75
CA SER A 9 2.47 51.06 4.45
C SER A 9 2.53 49.53 4.70
N PHE A 10 1.36 48.91 4.67
CA PHE A 10 1.23 47.46 4.68
C PHE A 10 1.60 46.91 3.27
N SER A 11 2.88 46.64 3.05
CA SER A 11 3.35 45.92 1.86
C SER A 11 2.80 44.49 1.90
N ILE A 12 1.71 44.26 1.20
CA ILE A 12 1.23 42.91 0.87
C ILE A 12 2.25 42.34 -0.12
N CYS A 13 3.23 41.61 0.38
CA CYS A 13 4.02 40.67 -0.43
C CYS A 13 3.06 39.60 -0.95
N LEU A 14 2.49 39.79 -2.12
CA LEU A 14 1.98 38.70 -2.94
C LEU A 14 3.20 37.83 -3.29
N THR A 15 3.45 36.82 -2.47
CA THR A 15 4.28 35.70 -2.89
C THR A 15 3.56 35.08 -4.08
N ALA A 16 3.96 35.44 -5.29
CA ALA A 16 3.70 34.60 -6.45
C ALA A 16 4.31 33.25 -6.13
N GLN A 17 3.49 32.31 -5.63
CA GLN A 17 3.87 30.91 -5.59
C GLN A 17 4.09 30.52 -7.06
N ALA A 18 5.36 30.48 -7.47
CA ALA A 18 5.72 29.84 -8.71
C ALA A 18 5.10 28.42 -8.64
N GLN A 19 4.15 28.15 -9.53
CA GLN A 19 3.51 26.84 -9.59
C GLN A 19 4.61 25.80 -9.72
N LYS A 20 4.72 24.94 -8.72
CA LYS A 20 5.72 23.88 -8.70
C LYS A 20 5.34 22.88 -9.79
N LEU A 21 6.21 22.74 -10.79
CA LEU A 21 6.12 21.67 -11.77
C LEU A 21 6.60 20.37 -11.10
N TRP A 22 5.75 19.35 -11.09
CA TRP A 22 6.03 18.07 -10.46
C TRP A 22 6.62 17.09 -11.47
N THR A 23 7.78 16.53 -11.14
CA THR A 23 8.37 15.41 -11.87
C THR A 23 7.75 14.08 -11.42
N VAL A 24 7.90 13.04 -12.22
CA VAL A 24 7.39 11.71 -11.88
C VAL A 24 8.02 11.18 -10.59
N ASP A 25 9.32 11.41 -10.38
CA ASP A 25 10.04 10.95 -9.20
C ASP A 25 9.56 11.69 -7.93
N GLU A 26 9.32 12.99 -8.00
CA GLU A 26 8.71 13.76 -6.90
C GLU A 26 7.29 13.30 -6.57
N CYS A 27 6.48 12.99 -7.60
CA CYS A 27 5.13 12.47 -7.41
C CYS A 27 5.16 11.10 -6.70
N MET A 28 6.06 10.19 -7.12
CA MET A 28 6.22 8.88 -6.49
C MET A 28 6.69 9.02 -5.04
N GLN A 29 7.70 9.83 -4.78
CA GLN A 29 8.21 10.09 -3.44
C GLN A 29 7.13 10.65 -2.51
N TYR A 30 6.41 11.67 -2.97
CA TYR A 30 5.33 12.28 -2.21
C TYR A 30 4.20 11.28 -1.92
N ALA A 31 3.80 10.49 -2.90
CA ALA A 31 2.78 9.47 -2.75
C ALA A 31 3.17 8.42 -1.71
N VAL A 32 4.39 7.89 -1.76
CA VAL A 32 4.88 6.90 -0.80
C VAL A 32 4.85 7.43 0.64
N MET A 33 5.08 8.74 0.84
CA MET A 33 5.05 9.36 2.16
C MET A 33 3.63 9.66 2.67
N HIS A 34 2.67 9.96 1.78
CA HIS A 34 1.37 10.52 2.16
C HIS A 34 0.17 9.62 1.84
N ASN A 35 0.34 8.58 1.01
CA ASN A 35 -0.74 7.68 0.60
C ASN A 35 -1.37 6.95 1.79
N HIS A 36 -2.69 6.84 1.81
CA HIS A 36 -3.43 6.19 2.88
C HIS A 36 -3.18 4.67 2.97
N GLU A 37 -3.04 3.97 1.83
CA GLU A 37 -2.75 2.53 1.81
C GLU A 37 -1.39 2.22 2.45
N VAL A 38 -0.37 3.05 2.17
CA VAL A 38 0.95 2.94 2.80
C VAL A 38 0.87 3.20 4.31
N ARG A 39 0.08 4.19 4.74
CA ARG A 39 -0.14 4.48 6.17
C ARG A 39 -0.86 3.33 6.87
N LEU A 40 -1.90 2.76 6.27
CA LEU A 40 -2.60 1.60 6.81
C LEU A 40 -1.66 0.41 6.98
N GLN A 41 -0.80 0.15 5.99
CA GLN A 41 0.20 -0.93 6.09
C GLN A 41 1.27 -0.64 7.16
N SER A 42 1.63 0.63 7.37
CA SER A 42 2.52 1.04 8.47
C SER A 42 1.91 0.77 9.85
N ILE A 43 0.60 1.02 10.02
CA ILE A 43 -0.13 0.68 11.24
C ILE A 43 -0.16 -0.84 11.45
N GLY A 44 -0.38 -1.61 10.38
CA GLY A 44 -0.29 -3.08 10.44
C GLY A 44 1.11 -3.58 10.86
N LEU A 45 2.18 -2.89 10.49
CA LEU A 45 3.52 -3.19 11.00
C LEU A 45 3.64 -2.92 12.52
N ASP A 46 2.97 -1.89 13.04
CA ASP A 46 2.97 -1.60 14.49
C ASP A 46 2.23 -2.68 15.28
N ASP A 47 1.20 -3.33 14.71
CA ASP A 47 0.56 -4.50 15.32
C ASP A 47 1.55 -5.67 15.47
N TYR A 48 2.37 -5.96 14.45
CA TYR A 48 3.44 -6.96 14.58
C TYR A 48 4.48 -6.59 15.62
N LYS A 49 4.82 -5.29 15.76
CA LYS A 49 5.73 -4.82 16.82
C LYS A 49 5.12 -4.99 18.21
N ALA A 50 3.83 -4.68 18.38
CA ALA A 50 3.11 -4.89 19.63
C ALA A 50 3.06 -6.38 20.00
N GLU A 51 2.81 -7.26 19.03
CA GLU A 51 2.82 -8.70 19.24
C GLU A 51 4.22 -9.22 19.65
N LYS A 52 5.29 -8.66 19.10
CA LYS A 52 6.65 -8.95 19.54
C LYS A 52 6.86 -8.52 21.00
N VAL A 53 6.36 -7.34 21.42
CA VAL A 53 6.43 -6.88 22.82
C VAL A 53 5.65 -7.83 23.72
N ARG A 54 4.46 -8.26 23.30
CA ARG A 54 3.66 -9.28 24.02
C ARG A 54 4.45 -10.59 24.19
N ALA A 55 5.11 -11.04 23.13
CA ALA A 55 5.94 -12.26 23.19
C ALA A 55 7.14 -12.11 24.15
N ILE A 56 7.74 -10.92 24.25
CA ILE A 56 8.79 -10.62 25.24
C ILE A 56 8.18 -10.61 26.65
N GLY A 57 7.03 -9.95 26.82
CA GLY A 57 6.30 -9.87 28.10
C GLY A 57 5.92 -11.24 28.66
N SER A 58 5.73 -12.26 27.82
CA SER A 58 5.42 -13.63 28.26
C SER A 58 6.52 -14.28 29.11
N PHE A 59 7.73 -13.73 29.12
CA PHE A 59 8.84 -14.18 29.98
C PHE A 59 8.87 -13.47 31.33
N LEU A 60 8.09 -12.42 31.51
CA LEU A 60 8.02 -11.68 32.76
C LEU A 60 7.03 -12.34 33.74
N PRO A 61 7.18 -12.12 35.05
CA PRO A 61 6.17 -12.54 36.01
C PRO A 61 4.89 -11.75 35.80
N ALA A 62 3.74 -12.45 35.92
CA ALA A 62 2.43 -11.83 35.94
C ALA A 62 1.99 -11.63 37.41
N ALA A 63 1.47 -10.45 37.75
CA ALA A 63 0.90 -10.14 39.06
C ALA A 63 -0.60 -9.93 38.91
N GLU A 64 -1.39 -10.56 39.80
CA GLU A 64 -2.84 -10.49 39.77
C GLU A 64 -3.38 -10.24 41.19
N GLY A 65 -4.29 -9.27 41.29
CA GLY A 65 -5.02 -8.99 42.52
C GLY A 65 -6.47 -9.46 42.41
N ASN A 66 -6.93 -10.25 43.37
CA ASN A 66 -8.28 -10.78 43.39
C ASN A 66 -9.03 -10.31 44.64
N ILE A 67 -10.24 -9.81 44.49
CA ILE A 67 -11.17 -9.50 45.58
C ILE A 67 -12.48 -10.21 45.26
N GLY A 68 -12.88 -11.12 46.12
CA GLY A 68 -14.12 -11.88 45.97
C GLY A 68 -15.03 -11.70 47.19
N GLY A 69 -16.33 -11.68 46.98
CA GLY A 69 -17.34 -11.67 48.05
C GLY A 69 -18.49 -12.60 47.68
N GLN A 70 -18.91 -13.43 48.63
CA GLN A 70 -20.07 -14.31 48.46
C GLN A 70 -20.95 -14.37 49.70
N TYR A 71 -22.24 -14.52 49.47
CA TYR A 71 -23.19 -14.87 50.49
C TYR A 71 -23.54 -16.34 50.36
N ASN A 72 -23.41 -17.10 51.49
CA ASN A 72 -23.83 -18.48 51.54
C ASN A 72 -25.07 -18.58 52.43
N PHE A 73 -26.07 -19.31 51.95
CA PHE A 73 -27.33 -19.54 52.67
C PHE A 73 -27.47 -21.04 52.92
N GLY A 74 -27.80 -21.42 54.17
CA GLY A 74 -27.95 -22.81 54.55
C GLY A 74 -26.84 -23.35 55.47
N ARG A 75 -26.58 -24.66 55.42
CA ARG A 75 -25.63 -25.29 56.32
C ARG A 75 -24.19 -25.07 55.86
N ALA A 76 -23.39 -24.41 56.67
CA ALA A 76 -21.96 -24.15 56.41
C ALA A 76 -21.11 -24.51 57.64
N ILE A 77 -19.79 -24.70 57.38
CA ILE A 77 -18.82 -24.86 58.45
C ILE A 77 -18.49 -23.46 59.00
N ASP A 78 -18.61 -23.30 60.29
CA ASP A 78 -18.12 -22.12 60.98
C ASP A 78 -16.60 -22.20 61.13
N PRO A 79 -15.83 -21.26 60.59
CA PRO A 79 -14.36 -21.29 60.68
C PRO A 79 -13.80 -21.08 62.09
N GLU A 80 -14.58 -20.46 63.00
CA GLU A 80 -14.14 -20.22 64.39
C GLU A 80 -14.27 -21.48 65.22
N THR A 81 -15.36 -22.21 65.04
CA THR A 81 -15.70 -23.40 65.91
C THR A 81 -15.45 -24.73 65.19
N ASN A 82 -15.22 -24.70 63.87
CA ASN A 82 -15.08 -25.87 63.00
C ASN A 82 -16.29 -26.82 63.08
N THR A 83 -17.49 -26.30 63.41
CA THR A 83 -18.74 -27.05 63.51
C THR A 83 -19.72 -26.68 62.39
N TYR A 84 -20.64 -27.59 62.06
CA TYR A 84 -21.68 -27.29 61.05
C TYR A 84 -22.79 -26.45 61.68
N THR A 85 -23.00 -25.28 61.14
CA THR A 85 -24.09 -24.36 61.54
C THR A 85 -25.04 -24.09 60.37
N ASN A 86 -26.30 -23.91 60.65
CA ASN A 86 -27.30 -23.53 59.63
C ASN A 86 -27.54 -22.01 59.68
N VAL A 87 -26.60 -21.26 59.13
CA VAL A 87 -26.62 -19.79 59.18
C VAL A 87 -26.26 -19.20 57.83
N SER A 88 -26.81 -18.05 57.58
CA SER A 88 -26.36 -17.25 56.40
C SER A 88 -25.05 -16.56 56.72
N THR A 89 -24.08 -16.67 55.81
CA THR A 89 -22.74 -16.16 56.02
C THR A 89 -22.31 -15.26 54.86
N PHE A 90 -21.59 -14.23 55.19
CA PHE A 90 -20.83 -13.41 54.23
C PHE A 90 -19.35 -13.77 54.31
N TYR A 91 -18.79 -14.15 53.17
CA TYR A 91 -17.38 -14.46 53.04
C TYR A 91 -16.75 -13.50 52.05
N ASN A 92 -15.61 -12.94 52.39
CA ASN A 92 -14.86 -12.06 51.54
C ASN A 92 -13.40 -12.52 51.50
N SER A 93 -12.81 -12.55 50.29
CA SER A 93 -11.42 -12.97 50.04
C SER A 93 -10.64 -11.88 49.32
N TYR A 94 -9.43 -11.68 49.73
CA TYR A 94 -8.47 -10.78 49.17
C TYR A 94 -7.20 -11.55 48.86
N GLY A 95 -6.68 -11.40 47.64
CA GLY A 95 -5.46 -12.09 47.23
C GLY A 95 -4.62 -11.24 46.30
N LEU A 96 -3.31 -11.34 46.45
CA LEU A 96 -2.33 -10.86 45.48
C LEU A 96 -1.42 -12.04 45.18
N SER A 97 -1.29 -12.38 43.91
CA SER A 97 -0.42 -13.46 43.44
C SER A 97 0.52 -12.99 42.35
N VAL A 98 1.71 -13.55 42.32
CA VAL A 98 2.69 -13.35 41.30
C VAL A 98 3.12 -14.73 40.78
N GLY A 99 3.08 -14.92 39.48
CA GLY A 99 3.47 -16.20 38.86
C GLY A 99 4.44 -15.99 37.68
N ILE A 100 5.43 -16.86 37.57
CA ILE A 100 6.35 -16.87 36.45
C ILE A 100 6.45 -18.31 35.92
N PRO A 101 6.21 -18.51 34.62
CA PRO A 101 6.49 -19.77 33.97
C PRO A 101 8.00 -19.86 33.68
N VAL A 102 8.67 -20.85 34.28
CA VAL A 102 10.12 -21.05 34.16
C VAL A 102 10.47 -21.86 32.92
N PHE A 103 9.69 -22.92 32.67
CA PHE A 103 9.88 -23.79 31.52
C PHE A 103 8.54 -24.22 30.93
N ASP A 104 8.42 -24.24 29.60
CA ASP A 104 7.21 -24.63 28.86
C ASP A 104 7.51 -25.40 27.57
N GLY A 105 8.61 -26.19 27.56
CA GLY A 105 9.03 -26.91 26.36
C GLY A 105 9.51 -25.98 25.24
N PHE A 106 10.06 -24.82 25.54
CA PHE A 106 10.52 -23.80 24.58
C PHE A 106 9.42 -23.15 23.73
N GLN A 107 8.14 -23.25 24.15
CA GLN A 107 7.03 -22.66 23.41
C GLN A 107 7.18 -21.14 23.31
N ARG A 108 7.41 -20.43 24.44
CA ARG A 108 7.60 -18.96 24.47
C ARG A 108 8.81 -18.53 23.66
N TYR A 109 9.90 -19.27 23.74
CA TYR A 109 11.10 -19.00 22.96
C TYR A 109 10.82 -19.03 21.46
N ASN A 110 10.15 -20.08 20.98
CA ASN A 110 9.80 -20.21 19.57
C ASN A 110 8.72 -19.20 19.15
N ASN A 111 7.75 -18.87 20.03
CA ASN A 111 6.75 -17.82 19.78
C ASN A 111 7.43 -16.45 19.63
N LEU A 112 8.44 -16.12 20.45
CA LEU A 112 9.22 -14.90 20.30
C LEU A 112 9.98 -14.87 18.95
N ARG A 113 10.54 -15.99 18.53
CA ARG A 113 11.21 -16.09 17.22
C ARG A 113 10.21 -15.92 16.08
N ALA A 114 9.02 -16.52 16.18
CA ALA A 114 7.94 -16.31 15.21
C ALA A 114 7.50 -14.84 15.16
N ALA A 115 7.31 -14.20 16.30
CA ALA A 115 6.95 -12.79 16.38
C ALA A 115 8.04 -11.88 15.76
N LYS A 116 9.33 -12.20 15.96
CA LYS A 116 10.43 -11.48 15.30
C LYS A 116 10.38 -11.65 13.77
N ALA A 117 10.12 -12.86 13.27
CA ALA A 117 9.97 -13.12 11.84
C ALA A 117 8.74 -12.37 11.27
N ASN A 118 7.63 -12.30 12.02
CA ASN A 118 6.45 -11.54 11.62
C ASN A 118 6.72 -10.03 11.50
N VAL A 119 7.57 -9.45 12.36
CA VAL A 119 7.98 -8.04 12.22
C VAL A 119 8.77 -7.83 10.92
N LEU A 120 9.65 -8.76 10.53
CA LEU A 120 10.39 -8.69 9.27
C LEU A 120 9.45 -8.86 8.08
N MET A 121 8.50 -9.80 8.16
CA MET A 121 7.44 -9.97 7.18
C MET A 121 6.63 -8.68 7.00
N GLY A 122 6.19 -8.05 8.09
CA GLY A 122 5.45 -6.78 8.04
C GLY A 122 6.25 -5.62 7.43
N LYS A 123 7.58 -5.59 7.64
CA LYS A 123 8.45 -4.62 6.95
C LYS A 123 8.48 -4.85 5.44
N SER A 124 8.56 -6.12 5.02
CA SER A 124 8.52 -6.47 3.59
C SER A 124 7.16 -6.14 2.96
N GLN A 125 6.06 -6.36 3.69
CA GLN A 125 4.71 -5.95 3.25
C GLN A 125 4.60 -4.43 3.08
N LEU A 126 5.15 -3.65 4.01
CA LEU A 126 5.17 -2.20 3.89
C LEU A 126 5.99 -1.75 2.67
N MET A 127 7.13 -2.39 2.41
CA MET A 127 7.95 -2.09 1.24
C MET A 127 7.21 -2.44 -0.06
N ALA A 128 6.57 -3.62 -0.14
CA ALA A 128 5.75 -4.02 -1.28
C ALA A 128 4.61 -3.01 -1.55
N GLN A 129 3.96 -2.50 -0.49
CA GLN A 129 2.90 -1.50 -0.64
C GLN A 129 3.44 -0.14 -1.12
N LYS A 130 4.63 0.28 -0.64
CA LYS A 130 5.30 1.49 -1.14
C LYS A 130 5.63 1.36 -2.63
N ASP A 131 6.22 0.23 -3.05
CA ASP A 131 6.57 -0.04 -4.44
C ASP A 131 5.31 -0.11 -5.34
N ALA A 132 4.25 -0.78 -4.89
CA ALA A 132 2.97 -0.83 -5.60
C ALA A 132 2.34 0.56 -5.75
N THR A 133 2.45 1.42 -4.73
CA THR A 133 1.97 2.80 -4.80
C THR A 133 2.79 3.62 -5.80
N ALA A 134 4.12 3.51 -5.77
CA ALA A 134 5.01 4.19 -6.73
C ALA A 134 4.72 3.73 -8.17
N GLN A 135 4.49 2.45 -8.40
CA GLN A 135 4.12 1.90 -9.71
C GLN A 135 2.80 2.47 -10.23
N LYS A 136 1.75 2.53 -9.40
CA LYS A 136 0.46 3.13 -9.76
C LYS A 136 0.60 4.62 -10.10
N VAL A 137 1.46 5.35 -9.36
CA VAL A 137 1.75 6.76 -9.64
C VAL A 137 2.46 6.91 -10.98
N LEU A 138 3.48 6.09 -11.26
CA LEU A 138 4.19 6.09 -12.54
C LEU A 138 3.23 5.84 -13.72
N GLU A 139 2.35 4.84 -13.60
CA GLU A 139 1.35 4.51 -14.61
C GLU A 139 0.36 5.68 -14.83
N THR A 140 -0.18 6.26 -13.76
CA THR A 140 -1.14 7.37 -13.85
C THR A 140 -0.48 8.64 -14.36
N TYR A 141 0.77 8.89 -13.99
CA TYR A 141 1.55 10.03 -14.48
C TYR A 141 1.81 9.92 -16.00
N THR A 142 2.25 8.77 -16.47
CA THR A 142 2.47 8.53 -17.92
C THR A 142 1.16 8.63 -18.70
N LEU A 143 0.04 8.15 -18.16
CA LEU A 143 -1.28 8.31 -18.75
C LEU A 143 -1.70 9.80 -18.81
N SER A 144 -1.42 10.57 -17.77
CA SER A 144 -1.68 12.02 -17.76
C SER A 144 -0.88 12.76 -18.83
N LEU A 145 0.39 12.40 -19.03
CA LEU A 145 1.22 12.94 -20.12
C LEU A 145 0.68 12.57 -21.51
N TYR A 146 0.18 11.36 -21.67
CA TYR A 146 -0.46 10.93 -22.92
C TYR A 146 -1.67 11.83 -23.25
N TYR A 147 -2.58 12.03 -22.29
CA TYR A 147 -3.74 12.89 -22.52
C TYR A 147 -3.35 14.36 -22.77
N LYS A 148 -2.31 14.86 -22.07
CA LYS A 148 -1.77 16.20 -22.32
C LYS A 148 -1.32 16.36 -23.78
N GLY A 149 -0.57 15.39 -24.31
CA GLY A 149 -0.17 15.39 -25.71
C GLY A 149 -1.36 15.24 -26.68
N CYS A 150 -2.37 14.44 -26.33
CA CYS A 150 -3.59 14.32 -27.12
C CYS A 150 -4.37 15.65 -27.20
N ILE A 151 -4.39 16.45 -26.14
CA ILE A 151 -4.98 17.81 -26.15
C ILE A 151 -4.24 18.70 -27.16
N GLU A 152 -2.91 18.66 -27.16
CA GLU A 152 -2.11 19.45 -28.12
C GLU A 152 -2.42 19.05 -29.57
N PHE A 153 -2.49 17.75 -29.87
CA PHE A 153 -2.85 17.25 -31.20
C PHE A 153 -4.28 17.59 -31.60
N ALA A 154 -5.24 17.44 -30.68
CA ALA A 154 -6.64 17.84 -30.93
C ALA A 154 -6.78 19.35 -31.16
N THR A 155 -6.04 20.17 -30.41
CA THR A 155 -6.02 21.62 -30.58
C THR A 155 -5.43 22.03 -31.92
N GLN A 156 -4.34 21.39 -32.36
CA GLN A 156 -3.77 21.60 -33.68
C GLN A 156 -4.78 21.24 -34.77
N LYS A 157 -5.41 20.08 -34.68
CA LYS A 157 -6.44 19.61 -35.63
C LYS A 157 -7.62 20.58 -35.73
N ARG A 158 -8.14 21.08 -34.58
CA ARG A 158 -9.20 22.09 -34.54
C ARG A 158 -8.78 23.38 -35.25
N ALA A 159 -7.55 23.86 -35.01
CA ALA A 159 -7.05 25.06 -35.66
C ALA A 159 -6.97 24.90 -37.20
N GLU A 160 -6.56 23.74 -37.69
CA GLU A 160 -6.53 23.44 -39.12
C GLU A 160 -7.96 23.39 -39.73
N SER A 161 -8.90 22.69 -39.08
CA SER A 161 -10.30 22.63 -39.55
C SER A 161 -10.99 23.97 -39.48
N GLU A 162 -10.69 24.84 -38.51
CA GLU A 162 -11.18 26.23 -38.45
C GLU A 162 -10.69 27.05 -39.65
N MET A 163 -9.41 26.93 -40.01
CA MET A 163 -8.82 27.59 -41.16
C MET A 163 -9.49 27.15 -42.48
N LEU A 164 -9.67 25.84 -42.64
CA LEU A 164 -10.32 25.25 -43.83
C LEU A 164 -11.78 25.68 -43.93
N LEU A 165 -12.52 25.71 -42.83
CA LEU A 165 -13.89 26.20 -42.79
C LEU A 165 -13.96 27.67 -43.20
N ARG A 166 -13.04 28.51 -42.73
CA ARG A 166 -12.99 29.96 -43.09
C ARG A 166 -12.70 30.12 -44.59
N GLN A 167 -11.75 29.36 -45.14
CA GLN A 167 -11.44 29.36 -46.60
C GLN A 167 -12.64 28.89 -47.43
N THR A 168 -13.30 27.78 -47.03
CA THR A 168 -14.46 27.24 -47.74
C THR A 168 -15.63 28.25 -47.77
N LYS A 169 -15.88 28.96 -46.64
CA LYS A 169 -16.90 30.04 -46.60
C LYS A 169 -16.60 31.15 -47.62
N VAL A 170 -15.36 31.66 -47.66
CA VAL A 170 -14.94 32.66 -48.67
C VAL A 170 -15.12 32.17 -50.08
N MET A 171 -14.75 30.91 -50.36
CA MET A 171 -14.92 30.28 -51.70
C MET A 171 -16.42 30.13 -52.07
N ALA A 172 -17.28 29.88 -51.09
CA ALA A 172 -18.72 29.80 -51.32
C ALA A 172 -19.32 31.18 -51.65
N GLU A 173 -18.89 32.25 -50.97
CA GLU A 173 -19.30 33.61 -51.24
C GLU A 173 -18.98 34.08 -52.67
N VAL A 174 -17.84 33.61 -53.25
CA VAL A 174 -17.46 33.89 -54.63
C VAL A 174 -17.98 32.85 -55.63
N GLY A 175 -18.87 31.93 -55.18
CA GLY A 175 -19.54 30.96 -56.05
C GLY A 175 -18.66 29.77 -56.51
N GLN A 176 -17.47 29.53 -55.89
CA GLN A 176 -16.57 28.44 -56.23
C GLN A 176 -16.87 27.15 -55.44
N LYS A 177 -17.61 27.23 -54.34
CA LYS A 177 -18.02 26.10 -53.52
C LYS A 177 -19.53 26.16 -53.20
N GLY A 178 -20.13 25.01 -52.92
CA GLY A 178 -21.54 24.92 -52.55
C GLY A 178 -21.78 25.01 -51.05
N GLU A 179 -23.05 25.27 -50.66
CA GLU A 179 -23.49 25.25 -49.24
C GLU A 179 -23.21 23.88 -48.58
N ALA A 180 -23.27 22.80 -49.35
CA ALA A 180 -22.95 21.45 -48.86
C ALA A 180 -21.48 21.34 -48.38
N ASP A 181 -20.55 21.97 -49.11
CA ASP A 181 -19.13 21.98 -48.73
C ASP A 181 -18.93 22.78 -47.43
N VAL A 182 -19.63 23.89 -47.26
CA VAL A 182 -19.58 24.70 -46.02
C VAL A 182 -20.15 23.91 -44.84
N ALA A 183 -21.30 23.26 -45.04
CA ALA A 183 -21.92 22.45 -43.98
C ALA A 183 -21.02 21.27 -43.57
N GLN A 184 -20.36 20.63 -44.53
CA GLN A 184 -19.40 19.54 -44.26
C GLN A 184 -18.20 20.02 -43.42
N MET A 185 -17.62 21.17 -43.78
CA MET A 185 -16.48 21.73 -43.04
C MET A 185 -16.88 22.22 -41.65
N GLN A 186 -18.12 22.75 -41.53
CA GLN A 186 -18.66 23.13 -40.22
C GLN A 186 -18.87 21.92 -39.29
N ALA A 187 -19.36 20.80 -39.82
CA ALA A 187 -19.49 19.55 -39.09
C ALA A 187 -18.12 19.02 -38.63
N THR A 188 -17.09 19.10 -39.50
CA THR A 188 -15.73 18.71 -39.19
C THR A 188 -15.13 19.54 -38.05
N TYR A 189 -15.27 20.90 -38.15
CA TYR A 189 -14.80 21.78 -37.09
C TYR A 189 -15.49 21.49 -35.75
N ALA A 190 -16.81 21.28 -35.75
CA ALA A 190 -17.57 20.99 -34.54
C ALA A 190 -17.11 19.62 -33.93
N ALA A 191 -16.79 18.62 -34.75
CA ALA A 191 -16.26 17.36 -34.27
C ALA A 191 -14.86 17.51 -33.65
N ASP A 192 -14.00 18.35 -34.23
CA ASP A 192 -12.66 18.60 -33.73
C ASP A 192 -12.68 19.44 -32.43
N ASP A 193 -13.60 20.40 -32.31
CA ASP A 193 -13.81 21.17 -31.08
C ASP A 193 -14.35 20.30 -29.92
N TYR A 194 -15.26 19.37 -30.25
CA TYR A 194 -15.68 18.34 -29.29
C TYR A 194 -14.51 17.50 -28.83
N GLU A 195 -13.62 17.08 -29.72
CA GLU A 195 -12.47 16.23 -29.36
C GLU A 195 -11.52 16.93 -28.40
N VAL A 196 -11.26 18.23 -28.55
CA VAL A 196 -10.46 19.01 -27.57
C VAL A 196 -11.09 18.95 -26.17
N THR A 197 -12.41 19.18 -26.10
CA THR A 197 -13.13 19.14 -24.83
C THR A 197 -13.10 17.74 -24.19
N HIS A 198 -13.24 16.71 -25.03
CA HIS A 198 -13.17 15.31 -24.59
C HIS A 198 -11.81 14.95 -24.00
N GLN A 199 -10.72 15.28 -24.70
CA GLN A 199 -9.37 15.01 -24.24
C GLN A 199 -9.02 15.80 -22.98
N GLN A 200 -9.50 17.04 -22.86
CA GLN A 200 -9.36 17.84 -21.63
C GLN A 200 -10.02 17.13 -20.43
N GLY A 201 -11.24 16.62 -20.61
CA GLY A 201 -11.93 15.87 -19.55
C GLY A 201 -11.19 14.60 -19.13
N LEU A 202 -10.56 13.89 -20.07
CA LEU A 202 -9.73 12.71 -19.75
C LEU A 202 -8.47 13.10 -18.97
N TYR A 203 -7.81 14.18 -19.36
CA TYR A 203 -6.64 14.73 -18.64
C TYR A 203 -7.00 15.13 -17.21
N ASP A 204 -8.08 15.89 -17.04
CA ASP A 204 -8.52 16.36 -15.73
C ASP A 204 -8.82 15.17 -14.79
N ASN A 205 -9.47 14.13 -15.29
CA ASN A 205 -9.73 12.89 -14.54
C ASN A 205 -8.44 12.15 -14.18
N ALA A 206 -7.46 12.09 -15.08
CA ALA A 206 -6.17 11.47 -14.80
C ALA A 206 -5.40 12.25 -13.71
N ILE A 207 -5.40 13.58 -13.77
CA ILE A 207 -4.83 14.45 -12.71
C ILE A 207 -5.55 14.27 -11.37
N LEU A 208 -6.88 14.15 -11.35
CA LEU A 208 -7.62 13.85 -10.13
C LEU A 208 -7.23 12.50 -9.53
N THR A 209 -7.07 11.47 -10.37
CA THR A 209 -6.60 10.15 -9.94
C THR A 209 -5.18 10.22 -9.38
N LEU A 210 -4.30 10.98 -10.02
CA LEU A 210 -2.93 11.20 -9.54
C LEU A 210 -2.92 11.91 -8.18
N LYS A 211 -3.72 12.97 -8.00
CA LYS A 211 -3.90 13.64 -6.70
C LYS A 211 -4.40 12.68 -5.62
N GLN A 212 -5.35 11.80 -5.95
CA GLN A 212 -5.85 10.80 -5.02
C GLN A 212 -4.75 9.81 -4.59
N LEU A 213 -3.96 9.29 -5.54
CA LEU A 213 -2.85 8.38 -5.24
C LEU A 213 -1.78 9.05 -4.37
N MET A 214 -1.51 10.33 -4.61
CA MET A 214 -0.58 11.13 -3.82
C MET A 214 -1.16 11.58 -2.48
N ASN A 215 -2.47 11.47 -2.25
CA ASN A 215 -3.18 12.15 -1.16
C ASN A 215 -2.90 13.67 -1.16
N TYR A 216 -2.85 14.25 -2.36
CA TYR A 216 -2.63 15.68 -2.57
C TYR A 216 -3.97 16.44 -2.46
N PRO A 217 -4.01 17.68 -1.92
CA PRO A 217 -5.26 18.43 -1.79
C PRO A 217 -5.97 18.60 -3.15
N ILE A 218 -7.25 18.25 -3.21
CA ILE A 218 -8.03 18.25 -4.46
C ILE A 218 -8.15 19.65 -5.06
N ASN A 219 -8.24 20.68 -4.20
CA ASN A 219 -8.43 22.07 -4.60
C ASN A 219 -7.15 22.76 -5.10
N ASP A 220 -5.97 22.20 -4.80
CA ASP A 220 -4.70 22.79 -5.21
C ASP A 220 -4.40 22.39 -6.66
N THR A 221 -3.76 23.25 -7.43
CA THR A 221 -3.34 22.93 -8.80
C THR A 221 -2.14 21.99 -8.77
N LEU A 222 -2.18 20.95 -9.62
CA LEU A 222 -1.08 20.02 -9.82
C LEU A 222 -0.66 20.09 -11.29
N GLU A 223 0.51 20.67 -11.56
CA GLU A 223 1.07 20.72 -12.90
C GLU A 223 2.23 19.72 -13.01
N ILE A 224 2.20 18.91 -14.08
CA ILE A 224 3.18 17.86 -14.33
C ILE A 224 4.17 18.29 -15.41
N THR A 225 5.43 17.93 -15.22
CA THR A 225 6.51 18.17 -16.20
C THR A 225 6.56 17.03 -17.21
N ASP A 226 6.91 17.35 -18.45
CA ASP A 226 7.16 16.33 -19.45
C ASP A 226 8.36 15.46 -19.04
N CYS A 227 8.25 14.14 -19.26
CA CYS A 227 9.37 13.24 -19.00
C CYS A 227 10.47 13.48 -20.02
N LYS A 228 11.73 13.44 -19.57
CA LYS A 228 12.85 13.40 -20.50
C LYS A 228 12.80 12.12 -21.33
N GLU A 229 13.04 12.23 -22.63
CA GLU A 229 13.19 11.06 -23.49
C GLU A 229 14.31 10.16 -22.93
N GLU A 230 13.97 8.92 -22.64
CA GLU A 230 14.98 7.90 -22.32
C GLU A 230 15.62 7.43 -23.62
N SER A 231 16.95 7.27 -23.61
CA SER A 231 17.68 6.71 -24.76
C SER A 231 17.17 5.30 -25.07
N LEU A 232 16.97 4.99 -26.36
CA LEU A 232 16.53 3.67 -26.84
C LEU A 232 17.69 2.65 -26.76
N GLU A 233 18.21 2.44 -25.54
CA GLU A 233 19.34 1.54 -25.32
C GLU A 233 18.91 0.08 -25.27
N VAL A 234 19.80 -0.78 -25.74
CA VAL A 234 19.60 -2.23 -25.69
C VAL A 234 20.04 -2.73 -24.31
N SER A 235 19.14 -3.34 -23.57
CA SER A 235 19.49 -4.01 -22.32
C SER A 235 20.09 -5.38 -22.64
N CYS A 236 21.40 -5.56 -22.39
CA CYS A 236 22.10 -6.83 -22.62
C CYS A 236 22.14 -7.75 -21.39
N ALA A 237 21.39 -7.46 -20.32
CA ALA A 237 21.40 -8.31 -19.11
C ALA A 237 20.62 -9.59 -19.35
N GLU A 238 21.20 -10.74 -18.97
CA GLU A 238 20.51 -12.01 -19.04
C GLU A 238 19.40 -12.08 -17.96
N VAL A 239 18.26 -12.65 -18.31
CA VAL A 239 17.09 -12.79 -17.44
C VAL A 239 17.46 -13.49 -16.12
N PHE A 240 18.33 -14.48 -16.20
CA PHE A 240 18.76 -15.26 -15.04
C PHE A 240 19.53 -14.39 -14.02
N ASP A 241 20.43 -13.53 -14.49
CA ASP A 241 21.20 -12.63 -13.61
C ASP A 241 20.31 -11.61 -12.91
N ILE A 242 19.31 -11.07 -13.63
CA ILE A 242 18.32 -10.16 -13.06
C ILE A 242 17.50 -10.87 -11.97
N TYR A 243 17.09 -12.13 -12.23
CA TYR A 243 16.31 -12.91 -11.27
C TYR A 243 17.08 -13.20 -9.98
N GLU A 244 18.31 -13.72 -10.07
CA GLU A 244 19.12 -14.00 -8.88
C GLU A 244 19.40 -12.73 -8.07
N HIS A 245 19.61 -11.59 -8.73
CA HIS A 245 19.77 -10.32 -8.04
C HIS A 245 18.46 -9.85 -7.40
N ALA A 246 17.34 -9.84 -8.13
CA ALA A 246 16.03 -9.41 -7.65
C ALA A 246 15.56 -10.21 -6.43
N LYS A 247 15.83 -11.51 -6.40
CA LYS A 247 15.48 -12.41 -5.28
C LYS A 247 16.06 -11.93 -3.93
N LEU A 248 17.16 -11.17 -3.96
CA LEU A 248 17.82 -10.69 -2.73
C LEU A 248 17.06 -9.53 -2.07
N PHE A 249 16.32 -8.74 -2.82
CA PHE A 249 15.65 -7.54 -2.30
C PHE A 249 14.15 -7.47 -2.56
N TYR A 250 13.61 -8.27 -3.50
CA TYR A 250 12.21 -8.17 -3.90
C TYR A 250 11.26 -8.43 -2.72
N PRO A 251 10.38 -7.47 -2.38
CA PRO A 251 9.64 -7.51 -1.12
C PRO A 251 8.74 -8.72 -0.96
N ASP A 252 8.08 -9.20 -2.03
CA ASP A 252 7.15 -10.33 -1.96
C ASP A 252 7.89 -11.65 -1.66
N ILE A 253 9.11 -11.82 -2.20
CA ILE A 253 9.96 -12.97 -1.88
C ILE A 253 10.38 -12.92 -0.39
N LYS A 254 10.82 -11.74 0.07
CA LYS A 254 11.19 -11.56 1.49
C LYS A 254 10.02 -11.80 2.42
N GLN A 255 8.83 -11.35 2.05
CA GLN A 255 7.61 -11.64 2.79
C GLN A 255 7.36 -13.15 2.89
N ALA A 256 7.45 -13.89 1.78
CA ALA A 256 7.25 -15.34 1.76
C ALA A 256 8.34 -16.08 2.57
N GLU A 257 9.61 -15.67 2.49
CA GLU A 257 10.71 -16.20 3.29
C GLU A 257 10.47 -16.04 4.80
N TYR A 258 10.06 -14.84 5.23
CA TYR A 258 9.77 -14.55 6.64
C TYR A 258 8.50 -15.25 7.12
N ASN A 259 7.49 -15.41 6.26
CA ASN A 259 6.30 -16.20 6.56
C ASN A 259 6.67 -17.68 6.79
N LEU A 260 7.48 -18.27 5.93
CA LEU A 260 7.99 -19.62 6.10
C LEU A 260 8.78 -19.77 7.40
N GLN A 261 9.64 -18.80 7.70
CA GLN A 261 10.42 -18.80 8.95
C GLN A 261 9.50 -18.74 10.18
N SER A 262 8.48 -17.89 10.17
CA SER A 262 7.48 -17.78 11.23
C SER A 262 6.72 -19.10 11.40
N ALA A 263 6.24 -19.71 10.30
CA ALA A 263 5.56 -21.00 10.31
C ALA A 263 6.43 -22.13 10.90
N LYS A 264 7.72 -22.16 10.58
CA LYS A 264 8.67 -23.13 11.16
C LYS A 264 8.81 -22.95 12.68
N TYR A 265 8.89 -21.71 13.16
CA TYR A 265 8.93 -21.44 14.60
C TYR A 265 7.61 -21.78 15.29
N ALA A 266 6.47 -21.49 14.69
CA ALA A 266 5.16 -21.90 15.21
C ALA A 266 5.01 -23.43 15.29
N TYR A 267 5.54 -24.15 14.31
CA TYR A 267 5.61 -25.61 14.35
C TYR A 267 6.52 -26.11 15.48
N HIS A 268 7.69 -25.53 15.69
CA HIS A 268 8.56 -25.88 16.82
C HIS A 268 7.90 -25.55 18.18
N SER A 269 7.22 -24.41 18.28
CA SER A 269 6.44 -24.05 19.46
C SER A 269 5.36 -25.09 19.75
N SER A 270 4.62 -25.54 18.73
CA SER A 270 3.56 -26.55 18.91
C SER A 270 4.08 -27.89 19.45
N LYS A 271 5.31 -28.28 19.08
CA LYS A 271 6.00 -29.48 19.64
C LYS A 271 6.34 -29.29 21.11
N GLY A 272 6.59 -28.06 21.55
CA GLY A 272 6.85 -27.72 22.94
C GLY A 272 5.74 -28.16 23.89
N ALA A 273 4.50 -28.20 23.41
CA ALA A 273 3.34 -28.65 24.17
C ALA A 273 3.34 -30.15 24.53
N LEU A 274 4.31 -30.96 24.03
CA LEU A 274 4.54 -32.35 24.42
C LEU A 274 5.45 -32.47 25.66
N PHE A 275 6.17 -31.41 26.00
CA PHE A 275 7.10 -31.41 27.12
C PHE A 275 6.41 -30.96 28.43
N PRO A 276 6.94 -31.36 29.58
CA PRO A 276 6.50 -30.83 30.85
C PRO A 276 6.64 -29.30 30.91
N SER A 277 5.79 -28.66 31.71
CA SER A 277 5.92 -27.24 32.03
C SER A 277 6.18 -27.03 33.51
N ILE A 278 7.00 -26.02 33.85
CA ILE A 278 7.37 -25.66 35.22
C ILE A 278 6.99 -24.20 35.42
N SER A 279 6.23 -23.95 36.49
CA SER A 279 5.90 -22.59 36.94
C SER A 279 6.23 -22.39 38.40
N LEU A 280 6.66 -21.20 38.76
CA LEU A 280 6.86 -20.76 40.13
C LEU A 280 5.88 -19.64 40.41
N GLY A 281 5.43 -19.58 41.68
CA GLY A 281 4.58 -18.48 42.09
C GLY A 281 4.66 -18.22 43.61
N ALA A 282 4.23 -17.02 43.96
CA ALA A 282 4.13 -16.54 45.31
C ALA A 282 2.82 -15.76 45.47
N GLY A 283 2.24 -15.75 46.66
CA GLY A 283 1.08 -14.93 46.92
C GLY A 283 0.88 -14.65 48.37
N ILE A 284 0.06 -13.66 48.59
CA ILE A 284 -0.51 -13.33 49.90
C ILE A 284 -2.02 -13.35 49.76
N SER A 285 -2.72 -13.91 50.76
CA SER A 285 -4.19 -13.90 50.78
C SER A 285 -4.69 -13.71 52.20
N THR A 286 -5.85 -13.11 52.31
CA THR A 286 -6.57 -12.98 53.58
C THR A 286 -8.07 -13.10 53.35
N THR A 287 -8.79 -13.45 54.37
CA THR A 287 -10.23 -13.65 54.31
C THR A 287 -10.94 -12.93 55.43
N TYR A 288 -12.16 -12.54 55.16
CA TYR A 288 -13.09 -12.02 56.14
C TYR A 288 -14.37 -12.84 56.12
N TYR A 289 -14.83 -13.26 57.27
CA TYR A 289 -16.03 -14.07 57.47
C TYR A 289 -16.97 -13.39 58.43
N LYS A 290 -18.26 -13.38 58.12
CA LYS A 290 -19.33 -12.85 59.00
C LYS A 290 -20.56 -13.71 58.90
N GLN A 291 -21.06 -14.16 60.07
CA GLN A 291 -22.39 -14.74 60.18
C GLN A 291 -23.43 -13.59 60.25
N LEU A 292 -24.48 -13.65 59.39
CA LEU A 292 -25.41 -12.52 59.24
C LEU A 292 -26.35 -12.33 60.40
N ASN A 293 -26.70 -13.40 61.13
CA ASN A 293 -27.68 -13.41 62.17
C ASN A 293 -27.10 -13.53 63.64
N VAL A 294 -25.77 -13.36 63.72
CA VAL A 294 -25.08 -13.47 65.04
C VAL A 294 -24.26 -12.19 65.23
N PRO A 295 -24.24 -11.61 66.47
CA PRO A 295 -23.36 -10.48 66.76
C PRO A 295 -21.91 -10.82 66.44
N LEU A 296 -21.21 -9.91 65.76
CA LEU A 296 -19.87 -10.12 65.39
C LEU A 296 -18.91 -10.24 66.55
N SER A 297 -18.21 -11.35 66.66
CA SER A 297 -17.24 -11.56 67.77
C SER A 297 -15.87 -10.89 67.36
N THR A 298 -15.48 -10.90 66.08
CA THR A 298 -14.17 -10.41 65.65
C THR A 298 -14.33 -9.29 64.61
N ARG A 299 -13.58 -8.19 64.79
CA ARG A 299 -13.62 -7.04 63.88
C ARG A 299 -12.99 -7.36 62.53
N PHE A 300 -13.45 -6.70 61.48
CA PHE A 300 -12.87 -6.84 60.13
C PHE A 300 -11.33 -6.67 60.10
N SER A 301 -10.81 -5.62 60.76
CA SER A 301 -9.37 -5.33 60.78
C SER A 301 -8.55 -6.42 61.47
N GLU A 302 -9.14 -7.07 62.47
CA GLU A 302 -8.50 -8.19 63.18
C GLU A 302 -8.47 -9.44 62.33
N GLN A 303 -9.63 -9.82 61.75
CA GLN A 303 -9.66 -10.98 60.81
C GLN A 303 -8.76 -10.76 59.60
N PHE A 304 -8.79 -9.56 59.01
CA PHE A 304 -7.95 -9.23 57.84
C PHE A 304 -6.46 -9.40 58.14
N ARG A 305 -6.04 -9.06 59.38
CA ARG A 305 -4.64 -9.19 59.78
C ARG A 305 -4.30 -10.64 60.23
N TYR A 306 -5.18 -11.28 60.98
CA TYR A 306 -4.88 -12.62 61.51
C TYR A 306 -5.04 -13.73 60.47
N ASN A 307 -5.95 -13.56 59.51
CA ASN A 307 -6.14 -14.52 58.42
C ASN A 307 -5.14 -14.34 57.26
N ALA A 308 -4.24 -13.36 57.37
CA ALA A 308 -3.24 -13.13 56.31
C ALA A 308 -2.23 -14.27 56.24
N GLY A 309 -2.22 -14.96 55.13
CA GLY A 309 -1.30 -16.04 54.79
C GLY A 309 -0.42 -15.72 53.60
N GLN A 310 0.80 -16.25 53.60
CA GLN A 310 1.74 -16.14 52.48
C GLN A 310 2.05 -17.56 52.01
N TYR A 311 2.21 -17.70 50.70
CA TYR A 311 2.58 -18.98 50.11
C TYR A 311 3.56 -18.84 48.94
N LEU A 312 4.40 -19.86 48.81
CA LEU A 312 5.27 -20.08 47.64
C LEU A 312 4.91 -21.42 47.04
N TYR A 313 4.85 -21.51 45.75
CA TYR A 313 4.60 -22.77 45.10
C TYR A 313 5.50 -22.99 43.87
N ALA A 314 5.84 -24.23 43.61
CA ALA A 314 6.40 -24.70 42.34
C ALA A 314 5.43 -25.74 41.78
N SER A 315 5.06 -25.58 40.52
CA SER A 315 4.17 -26.52 39.82
C SER A 315 4.87 -27.14 38.63
N LEU A 316 4.86 -28.48 38.55
CA LEU A 316 5.28 -29.26 37.40
C LEU A 316 4.04 -29.92 36.78
N SER A 317 3.72 -29.53 35.53
CA SER A 317 2.60 -30.09 34.77
C SER A 317 3.14 -30.97 33.65
N ILE A 318 2.76 -32.26 33.62
CA ILE A 318 3.19 -33.24 32.62
C ILE A 318 1.95 -33.63 31.78
N PRO A 319 1.88 -33.26 30.52
CA PRO A 319 0.75 -33.63 29.65
C PRO A 319 0.82 -35.11 29.27
N ILE A 320 -0.06 -35.95 29.82
CA ILE A 320 -0.10 -37.39 29.53
C ILE A 320 -1.06 -37.65 28.35
N PHE A 321 -2.27 -37.13 28.40
CA PHE A 321 -3.27 -37.27 27.34
C PHE A 321 -4.23 -36.06 27.34
N ASN A 322 -4.36 -35.42 26.22
CA ASN A 322 -5.19 -34.23 26.06
C ASN A 322 -6.19 -34.36 24.90
N ARG A 323 -6.77 -35.53 24.72
CA ARG A 323 -7.78 -35.82 23.68
C ARG A 323 -7.24 -35.53 22.26
N LEU A 324 -5.98 -35.83 21.98
CA LEU A 324 -5.26 -35.64 20.72
C LEU A 324 -5.09 -34.18 20.28
N ASN A 325 -5.47 -33.19 21.11
CA ASN A 325 -5.39 -31.76 20.74
C ASN A 325 -3.96 -31.33 20.37
N THR A 326 -2.96 -31.74 21.15
CA THR A 326 -1.57 -31.41 20.84
C THR A 326 -1.11 -32.06 19.53
N LEU A 327 -1.41 -33.34 19.30
CA LEU A 327 -1.01 -34.03 18.07
C LEU A 327 -1.67 -33.45 16.82
N THR A 328 -2.96 -33.13 16.89
CA THR A 328 -3.67 -32.49 15.78
C THR A 328 -3.17 -31.08 15.52
N ASN A 329 -2.85 -30.30 16.56
CA ASN A 329 -2.23 -29.00 16.42
C ASN A 329 -0.86 -29.08 15.74
N ILE A 330 0.00 -30.01 16.16
CA ILE A 330 1.31 -30.25 15.54
C ILE A 330 1.15 -30.59 14.06
N ARG A 331 0.19 -31.47 13.70
CA ARG A 331 -0.10 -31.80 12.30
C ARG A 331 -0.57 -30.57 11.51
N ARG A 332 -1.43 -29.76 12.10
CA ARG A 332 -1.90 -28.50 11.48
C ARG A 332 -0.74 -27.52 11.24
N GLN A 333 0.13 -27.33 12.23
CA GLN A 333 1.31 -26.46 12.08
C GLN A 333 2.30 -26.99 11.05
N ARG A 334 2.49 -28.31 10.98
CA ARG A 334 3.29 -28.94 9.90
C ARG A 334 2.70 -28.64 8.51
N ASN A 335 1.37 -28.71 8.36
CA ASN A 335 0.72 -28.37 7.10
C ASN A 335 0.85 -26.87 6.77
N ASN A 336 0.89 -25.99 7.78
CA ASN A 336 1.15 -24.56 7.58
C ASN A 336 2.59 -24.34 7.06
N VAL A 337 3.58 -25.08 7.55
CA VAL A 337 4.95 -25.01 7.01
C VAL A 337 4.97 -25.43 5.54
N ARG A 338 4.35 -26.58 5.19
CA ARG A 338 4.28 -27.01 3.79
C ARG A 338 3.60 -26.00 2.89
N ARG A 339 2.49 -25.40 3.37
CA ARG A 339 1.80 -24.33 2.61
C ARG A 339 2.71 -23.11 2.40
N ALA A 340 3.49 -22.72 3.41
CA ALA A 340 4.43 -21.62 3.28
C ALA A 340 5.63 -21.94 2.38
N GLU A 341 6.04 -23.22 2.29
CA GLU A 341 7.07 -23.68 1.34
C GLU A 341 6.57 -23.59 -0.10
N GLU A 342 5.36 -24.08 -0.38
CA GLU A 342 4.71 -23.97 -1.69
C GLU A 342 4.46 -22.50 -2.08
N GLU A 343 4.07 -21.64 -1.13
CA GLU A 343 3.88 -20.20 -1.39
C GLU A 343 5.21 -19.53 -1.77
N LEU A 344 6.31 -19.86 -1.12
CA LEU A 344 7.62 -19.32 -1.48
C LEU A 344 8.05 -19.77 -2.88
N GLU A 345 7.83 -21.04 -3.23
CA GLU A 345 8.12 -21.55 -4.56
C GLU A 345 7.24 -20.87 -5.61
N TYR A 346 5.94 -20.73 -5.35
CA TYR A 346 5.00 -20.02 -6.22
C TYR A 346 5.46 -18.58 -6.47
N ARG A 347 5.81 -17.80 -5.42
CA ARG A 347 6.29 -16.43 -5.55
C ARG A 347 7.61 -16.33 -6.30
N SER A 348 8.49 -17.32 -6.13
CA SER A 348 9.76 -17.39 -6.87
C SER A 348 9.52 -17.59 -8.36
N ASN A 349 8.63 -18.50 -8.74
CA ASN A 349 8.26 -18.74 -10.13
C ASN A 349 7.52 -17.52 -10.74
N GLU A 350 6.66 -16.87 -9.94
CA GLU A 350 5.98 -15.64 -10.35
C GLU A 350 6.97 -14.50 -10.62
N LEU A 351 7.97 -14.29 -9.75
CA LEU A 351 9.02 -13.30 -9.97
C LEU A 351 9.80 -13.57 -11.25
N GLN A 352 10.16 -14.84 -11.50
CA GLN A 352 10.86 -15.22 -12.72
C GLN A 352 10.02 -14.90 -13.96
N ARG A 353 8.72 -15.18 -13.94
CA ARG A 353 7.78 -14.85 -15.02
C ARG A 353 7.70 -13.33 -15.23
N LEU A 354 7.56 -12.55 -14.14
CA LEU A 354 7.47 -11.09 -14.22
C LEU A 354 8.74 -10.46 -14.82
N ILE A 355 9.91 -10.97 -14.47
CA ILE A 355 11.17 -10.48 -15.03
C ILE A 355 11.29 -10.83 -16.52
N GLN A 356 10.93 -12.07 -16.91
CA GLN A 356 10.90 -12.48 -18.32
C GLN A 356 9.95 -11.61 -19.13
N GLU A 357 8.76 -11.33 -18.59
CA GLU A 357 7.77 -10.44 -19.18
C GLU A 357 8.33 -9.01 -19.32
N ALA A 358 8.92 -8.46 -18.25
CA ALA A 358 9.49 -7.11 -18.26
C ALA A 358 10.61 -6.93 -19.30
N VAL A 359 11.49 -7.93 -19.47
CA VAL A 359 12.55 -7.91 -20.50
C VAL A 359 11.92 -7.96 -21.90
N THR A 360 10.97 -8.86 -22.12
CA THR A 360 10.29 -9.03 -23.40
C THR A 360 9.49 -7.77 -23.76
N ASP A 361 8.78 -7.21 -22.82
CA ASP A 361 7.95 -6.01 -23.01
C ASP A 361 8.81 -4.78 -23.31
N GLN A 362 9.91 -4.60 -22.60
CA GLN A 362 10.84 -3.49 -22.86
C GLN A 362 11.43 -3.57 -24.27
N GLU A 363 11.85 -4.76 -24.71
CA GLU A 363 12.40 -4.93 -26.07
C GLU A 363 11.32 -4.75 -27.15
N ASN A 364 10.10 -5.23 -26.93
CA ASN A 364 8.99 -5.04 -27.87
C ASN A 364 8.60 -3.56 -27.98
N SER A 365 8.43 -2.88 -26.82
CA SER A 365 8.08 -1.44 -26.82
C SER A 365 9.18 -0.58 -27.45
N ARG A 366 10.46 -0.96 -27.30
CA ARG A 366 11.58 -0.32 -28.01
C ARG A 366 11.44 -0.45 -29.54
N LYS A 367 11.17 -1.67 -30.02
CA LYS A 367 10.99 -1.93 -31.48
C LYS A 367 9.75 -1.23 -32.02
N GLU A 368 8.66 -1.20 -31.26
CA GLU A 368 7.44 -0.50 -31.64
C GLU A 368 7.69 1.01 -31.77
N THR A 369 8.37 1.61 -30.77
CA THR A 369 8.74 3.04 -30.81
C THR A 369 9.58 3.36 -32.02
N MET A 370 10.61 2.56 -32.34
CA MET A 370 11.45 2.76 -33.54
C MET A 370 10.64 2.71 -34.84
N LYS A 371 9.74 1.70 -34.98
CA LYS A 371 8.91 1.56 -36.18
C LYS A 371 7.88 2.70 -36.28
N MET A 372 7.31 3.12 -35.15
CA MET A 372 6.36 4.22 -35.15
C MET A 372 7.03 5.57 -35.44
N THR A 373 8.26 5.78 -35.00
CA THR A 373 9.07 6.96 -35.39
C THR A 373 9.23 7.04 -36.89
N ALA A 374 9.63 5.95 -37.54
CA ALA A 374 9.78 5.89 -39.00
C ALA A 374 8.43 6.12 -39.73
N LYS A 375 7.32 5.61 -39.16
CA LYS A 375 5.97 5.86 -39.69
C LYS A 375 5.61 7.34 -39.63
N VAL A 376 5.81 8.00 -38.49
CA VAL A 376 5.53 9.43 -38.31
C VAL A 376 6.36 10.29 -39.24
N GLU A 377 7.64 9.94 -39.47
CA GLU A 377 8.49 10.62 -40.45
C GLU A 377 7.91 10.53 -41.87
N SER A 378 7.50 9.32 -42.29
CA SER A 378 6.88 9.10 -43.59
C SER A 378 5.55 9.84 -43.75
N ASP A 379 4.66 9.77 -42.74
CA ASP A 379 3.38 10.47 -42.74
C ASP A 379 3.57 12.00 -42.76
N SER A 380 4.61 12.51 -42.08
CA SER A 380 4.97 13.93 -42.07
C SER A 380 5.41 14.43 -43.46
N ILE A 381 6.18 13.62 -44.19
CA ILE A 381 6.58 13.91 -45.57
C ILE A 381 5.34 13.90 -46.48
N ALA A 382 4.48 12.87 -46.36
CA ALA A 382 3.27 12.73 -47.14
C ALA A 382 2.31 13.90 -46.95
N SER A 383 2.09 14.29 -45.68
CA SER A 383 1.23 15.44 -45.32
C SER A 383 1.76 16.73 -45.96
N ARG A 384 3.06 17.02 -45.87
CA ARG A 384 3.68 18.19 -46.42
C ARG A 384 3.54 18.25 -47.96
N LEU A 385 3.70 17.11 -48.62
CA LEU A 385 3.54 17.01 -50.09
C LEU A 385 2.07 17.19 -50.49
N THR A 386 1.12 16.66 -49.74
CA THR A 386 -0.30 16.81 -50.02
C THR A 386 -0.75 18.28 -49.86
N ILE A 387 -0.25 18.98 -48.82
CA ILE A 387 -0.51 20.42 -48.64
C ILE A 387 0.01 21.21 -49.85
N ARG A 388 1.25 20.96 -50.35
CA ARG A 388 1.77 21.65 -51.52
C ARG A 388 0.95 21.37 -52.77
N LYS A 389 0.52 20.11 -53.02
CA LYS A 389 -0.38 19.78 -54.14
C LYS A 389 -1.73 20.54 -54.03
N TYR A 390 -2.24 20.72 -52.83
CA TYR A 390 -3.45 21.48 -52.62
C TYR A 390 -3.28 22.98 -52.92
N GLU A 391 -2.15 23.57 -52.50
CA GLU A 391 -1.78 24.96 -52.85
C GLU A 391 -1.64 25.17 -54.39
N GLU A 392 -1.20 24.13 -55.10
CA GLU A 392 -1.13 24.15 -56.56
C GLU A 392 -2.42 23.73 -57.27
N GLY A 393 -3.51 23.47 -56.50
CA GLY A 393 -4.81 23.06 -57.07
C GLY A 393 -4.86 21.59 -57.55
N LEU A 394 -3.86 20.78 -57.23
CA LEU A 394 -3.72 19.37 -57.65
C LEU A 394 -4.28 18.36 -56.65
N ALA A 395 -4.75 18.78 -55.47
CA ALA A 395 -5.35 17.95 -54.44
C ALA A 395 -6.63 18.62 -53.91
N SER A 396 -7.51 17.81 -53.33
CA SER A 396 -8.74 18.34 -52.69
C SER A 396 -8.50 18.67 -51.20
N SER A 397 -9.38 19.46 -50.63
CA SER A 397 -9.39 19.75 -49.18
C SER A 397 -9.60 18.48 -48.35
N ILE A 398 -10.31 17.48 -48.89
CA ILE A 398 -10.52 16.17 -48.27
C ILE A 398 -9.22 15.39 -48.19
N ASP A 399 -8.38 15.45 -49.21
CA ASP A 399 -7.07 14.77 -49.23
C ASP A 399 -6.15 15.35 -48.16
N VAL A 400 -6.12 16.70 -48.00
CA VAL A 400 -5.34 17.38 -46.97
C VAL A 400 -5.85 16.95 -45.59
N GLN A 401 -7.16 17.01 -45.36
CA GLN A 401 -7.78 16.63 -44.07
C GLN A 401 -7.48 15.15 -43.72
N THR A 402 -7.64 14.23 -44.69
CA THR A 402 -7.35 12.80 -44.48
C THR A 402 -5.89 12.59 -44.07
N GLN A 403 -4.97 13.25 -44.77
CA GLN A 403 -3.54 13.13 -44.49
C GLN A 403 -3.13 13.75 -43.14
N THR A 404 -3.74 14.91 -42.80
CA THR A 404 -3.56 15.53 -41.45
C THR A 404 -4.03 14.62 -40.36
N VAL A 405 -5.25 14.05 -40.46
CA VAL A 405 -5.77 13.09 -39.49
C VAL A 405 -4.84 11.89 -39.32
N THR A 406 -4.35 11.36 -40.45
CA THR A 406 -3.39 10.22 -40.45
C THR A 406 -2.11 10.59 -39.68
N LEU A 407 -1.53 11.75 -39.97
CA LEU A 407 -0.31 12.24 -39.30
C LEU A 407 -0.54 12.44 -37.78
N LEU A 408 -1.63 13.07 -37.38
CA LEU A 408 -1.92 13.33 -35.96
C LEU A 408 -2.18 12.04 -35.21
N GLN A 409 -2.89 11.08 -35.80
CA GLN A 409 -3.05 9.73 -35.22
C GLN A 409 -1.72 9.02 -35.04
N SER A 410 -0.84 9.10 -36.06
CA SER A 410 0.49 8.50 -35.94
C SER A 410 1.34 9.15 -34.86
N LYS A 411 1.27 10.48 -34.71
CA LYS A 411 1.94 11.21 -33.61
C LYS A 411 1.41 10.79 -32.24
N ALA A 412 0.09 10.67 -32.08
CA ALA A 412 -0.52 10.21 -30.81
C ALA A 412 -0.09 8.77 -30.49
N GLN A 413 -0.05 7.87 -31.48
CA GLN A 413 0.46 6.51 -31.31
C GLN A 413 1.95 6.48 -30.96
N LEU A 414 2.78 7.34 -31.58
CA LEU A 414 4.20 7.46 -31.23
C LEU A 414 4.38 7.90 -29.77
N LEU A 415 3.64 8.92 -29.33
CA LEU A 415 3.66 9.36 -27.93
C LEU A 415 3.27 8.23 -26.98
N GLN A 416 2.25 7.46 -27.31
CA GLN A 416 1.85 6.28 -26.53
C GLN A 416 2.98 5.24 -26.46
N CYS A 417 3.64 4.94 -27.59
CA CYS A 417 4.78 4.00 -27.61
C CYS A 417 5.95 4.51 -26.77
N GLN A 418 6.28 5.80 -26.85
CA GLN A 418 7.37 6.42 -26.08
C GLN A 418 7.09 6.33 -24.55
N LEU A 419 5.88 6.69 -24.12
CA LEU A 419 5.48 6.63 -22.71
C LEU A 419 5.39 5.19 -22.19
N THR A 420 4.95 4.25 -23.04
CA THR A 420 4.96 2.82 -22.72
C THR A 420 6.38 2.30 -22.56
N TYR A 421 7.29 2.68 -23.46
CA TYR A 421 8.70 2.32 -23.38
C TYR A 421 9.35 2.86 -22.10
N LEU A 422 9.10 4.12 -21.75
CA LEU A 422 9.55 4.74 -20.50
C LEU A 422 9.08 3.92 -19.29
N TYR A 423 7.79 3.60 -19.22
CA TYR A 423 7.21 2.80 -18.13
C TYR A 423 7.87 1.42 -18.02
N LYS A 424 7.99 0.69 -19.15
CA LYS A 424 8.57 -0.65 -19.19
C LYS A 424 10.06 -0.63 -18.83
N THR A 425 10.79 0.39 -19.25
CA THR A 425 12.21 0.58 -18.90
C THR A 425 12.39 0.84 -17.40
N ARG A 426 11.55 1.69 -16.80
CA ARG A 426 11.57 1.94 -15.35
C ARG A 426 11.25 0.66 -14.55
N MET A 427 10.28 -0.14 -15.00
CA MET A 427 9.94 -1.42 -14.37
C MET A 427 11.08 -2.45 -14.48
N LEU A 428 11.74 -2.53 -15.64
CA LEU A 428 12.90 -3.41 -15.80
C LEU A 428 14.06 -2.96 -14.89
N ASN A 429 14.32 -1.66 -14.78
CA ASN A 429 15.35 -1.11 -13.90
C ASN A 429 15.05 -1.39 -12.42
N TYR A 430 13.78 -1.38 -12.03
CA TYR A 430 13.36 -1.80 -10.69
C TYR A 430 13.78 -3.26 -10.41
N TYR A 431 13.50 -4.19 -11.31
CA TYR A 431 13.96 -5.59 -11.16
C TYR A 431 15.49 -5.74 -11.18
N LYS A 432 16.21 -4.83 -11.81
CA LYS A 432 17.69 -4.77 -11.74
C LYS A 432 18.23 -4.18 -10.44
N GLY A 433 17.36 -3.67 -9.55
CA GLY A 433 17.72 -3.13 -8.25
C GLY A 433 17.76 -1.61 -8.14
N THR A 434 17.34 -0.89 -9.17
CA THR A 434 17.16 0.56 -9.08
C THR A 434 15.79 0.84 -8.45
N PRO A 435 15.71 1.46 -7.26
CA PRO A 435 14.42 1.70 -6.63
C PRO A 435 13.55 2.63 -7.49
N LEU A 436 12.21 2.40 -7.49
CA LEU A 436 11.25 3.28 -8.17
C LEU A 436 11.14 4.65 -7.51
N TRP A 437 11.44 4.72 -6.22
CA TRP A 437 11.38 5.92 -5.41
C TRP A 437 12.58 5.98 -4.46
N THR A 438 13.02 7.17 -4.08
CA THR A 438 14.11 7.39 -3.12
C THR A 438 13.56 8.04 -1.86
N GLU A 439 14.11 7.69 -0.67
CA GLU A 439 13.72 8.29 0.61
C GLU A 439 14.12 9.75 0.74
#